data_bacb77ab880e5c35ae9f2607218fce56
#
_entry.id   bacb77ab880e5c35ae9f2607218fce56
#
_cell.length_a   1.000
_cell.length_b   1.000
_cell.length_c   1.000
_cell.angle_alpha   90.00
_cell.angle_beta   90.00
_cell.angle_gamma   90.00
#
_symmetry.space_group_name_H-M   'P 1'
#
loop_
_entity.id
_entity.type
_entity.pdbx_description
1 polymer ?
#
loop_
_entity_poly.entity_id
_entity_poly.type
_entity_poly.pdbx_seq_one_letter_code
_entity_poly.pdbx_strand_id
1 'polypeptide(L)'
;MIRKLILSLCVALGCVACEETLPAYNTSWCGVQFELDETSLNPEVYSYSFVGKDEALTKDTIWLTVRPQGVLPEKSSRIKLEQYVGQEWKYIYGDDGLIADSILRVIPRQAEAGVHYVPFDDERLAELLTLDAGELEARIPVIVLRDQSLRDTTYTLFFRIVDSEDLKAGDEKRCNIELRIADCLSRPSAWDDWFFAGIWSRVRHEFMIKVTGEDWDNEFIGSLDQNTRNYYLYVFNRELRKENAERAEQGLPPLRVDPNDPNSELTFPTVAYW
;
A
#
# COMPACT_ATOMS: atom_id res chain seq x y z
N MET A 1 23.01 28.23 67.91
CA MET A 1 21.57 28.32 67.60
C MET A 1 21.34 28.75 66.14
N ILE A 2 21.96 29.75 65.62
CA ILE A 2 21.77 30.29 64.26
C ILE A 2 22.01 29.22 63.14
N ARG A 3 23.03 28.39 63.26
CA ARG A 3 23.36 27.34 62.24
C ARG A 3 22.26 26.28 62.09
N LYS A 4 21.57 25.95 63.19
CA LYS A 4 20.43 25.00 63.15
C LYS A 4 19.17 25.62 62.57
N LEU A 5 19.00 26.94 62.76
CA LEU A 5 17.86 27.68 62.23
C LEU A 5 17.97 27.83 60.70
N ILE A 6 19.21 28.10 60.20
CA ILE A 6 19.47 28.18 58.74
C ILE A 6 19.28 26.81 58.07
N LEU A 7 19.71 25.72 58.67
CA LEU A 7 19.53 24.40 58.13
C LEU A 7 18.05 23.98 58.05
N SER A 8 17.24 24.37 59.09
CA SER A 8 15.81 24.12 59.10
C SER A 8 15.06 24.95 58.07
N LEU A 9 15.50 26.18 57.80
CA LEU A 9 14.91 27.05 56.79
C LEU A 9 15.20 26.59 55.38
N CYS A 10 16.41 26.05 55.11
CA CYS A 10 16.76 25.46 53.80
C CYS A 10 15.99 24.18 53.49
N VAL A 11 15.68 23.38 54.48
CA VAL A 11 14.85 22.15 54.30
C VAL A 11 13.38 22.55 54.07
N ALA A 12 12.87 23.57 54.73
CA ALA A 12 11.49 24.03 54.50
C ALA A 12 11.30 24.73 53.11
N LEU A 13 12.32 25.40 52.56
CA LEU A 13 12.25 25.93 51.23
C LEU A 13 12.44 24.90 50.12
N GLY A 14 13.08 23.75 50.41
CA GLY A 14 13.25 22.65 49.44
C GLY A 14 11.97 21.85 49.14
N CYS A 15 10.93 21.97 49.97
CA CYS A 15 9.68 21.21 49.80
C CYS A 15 8.60 21.95 48.96
N VAL A 16 8.90 23.15 48.47
CA VAL A 16 7.96 23.96 47.66
C VAL A 16 8.31 23.96 46.15
N ALA A 17 9.38 23.25 45.80
CA ALA A 17 9.76 23.12 44.39
C ALA A 17 9.24 21.79 43.83
N CYS A 18 8.38 21.93 42.87
CA CYS A 18 7.78 20.94 41.96
C CYS A 18 6.36 20.45 42.35
N GLU A 19 5.41 21.37 42.37
CA GLU A 19 4.15 21.05 41.71
C GLU A 19 4.32 21.44 40.22
N GLU A 20 5.04 20.67 39.46
CA GLU A 20 4.74 20.59 38.03
C GLU A 20 3.34 19.98 37.97
N THR A 21 2.33 20.82 37.86
CA THR A 21 1.05 20.40 37.34
C THR A 21 1.33 19.86 35.95
N LEU A 22 1.50 18.53 35.85
CA LEU A 22 1.42 17.84 34.57
C LEU A 22 0.16 18.38 33.90
N PRO A 23 0.25 18.98 32.70
CA PRO A 23 -0.92 19.47 32.03
C PRO A 23 -1.89 18.27 32.00
N ALA A 24 -3.00 18.40 32.73
CA ALA A 24 -4.04 17.39 32.69
C ALA A 24 -4.42 17.29 31.22
N TYR A 25 -4.24 16.12 30.64
CA TYR A 25 -4.62 15.82 29.27
C TYR A 25 -6.16 15.82 29.23
N ASN A 26 -6.72 17.01 29.30
CA ASN A 26 -8.16 17.24 29.35
C ASN A 26 -8.65 17.51 27.94
N THR A 27 -8.57 16.46 27.09
CA THR A 27 -9.21 16.52 25.79
C THR A 27 -10.54 15.79 25.88
N SER A 28 -11.61 16.53 25.73
CA SER A 28 -12.93 15.98 25.37
C SER A 28 -12.96 15.53 23.88
N TRP A 29 -11.79 15.37 23.28
CA TRP A 29 -11.59 15.13 21.87
C TRP A 29 -11.49 13.64 21.60
N CYS A 30 -12.27 13.14 20.64
CA CYS A 30 -12.16 11.81 20.05
C CYS A 30 -11.63 11.94 18.62
N GLY A 31 -10.41 11.48 18.39
CA GLY A 31 -9.83 11.34 17.08
C GLY A 31 -9.92 9.92 16.58
N VAL A 32 -9.81 9.73 15.27
CA VAL A 32 -9.73 8.41 14.64
C VAL A 32 -8.63 8.38 13.61
N GLN A 33 -7.93 7.25 13.50
CA GLN A 33 -6.86 7.02 12.54
C GLN A 33 -6.83 5.57 12.07
N PHE A 34 -6.21 5.29 10.93
CA PHE A 34 -5.98 3.93 10.47
C PHE A 34 -4.95 3.22 11.35
N GLU A 35 -5.17 1.92 11.55
CA GLU A 35 -4.15 1.02 12.06
C GLU A 35 -3.25 0.60 10.90
N LEU A 36 -2.00 1.10 10.90
CA LEU A 36 -1.03 0.83 9.85
C LEU A 36 -0.01 -0.22 10.34
N ASP A 37 0.45 -1.07 9.44
CA ASP A 37 1.52 -2.03 9.71
C ASP A 37 2.87 -1.31 9.77
N GLU A 38 3.33 -1.01 10.97
CA GLU A 38 4.60 -0.31 11.21
C GLU A 38 5.85 -1.11 10.80
N THR A 39 5.70 -2.39 10.47
CA THR A 39 6.82 -3.20 9.95
C THR A 39 7.02 -2.99 8.45
N SER A 40 6.03 -2.43 7.75
CA SER A 40 6.13 -2.05 6.34
C SER A 40 6.91 -0.76 6.15
N LEU A 41 7.67 -0.67 5.05
CA LEU A 41 8.35 0.56 4.64
C LEU A 41 7.39 1.68 4.23
N ASN A 42 6.23 1.30 3.72
CA ASN A 42 5.15 2.21 3.30
C ASN A 42 3.83 1.68 3.88
N PRO A 43 3.61 1.87 5.19
CA PRO A 43 2.46 1.29 5.88
C PRO A 43 1.10 1.80 5.40
N GLU A 44 1.08 2.98 4.76
CA GLU A 44 -0.11 3.61 4.17
C GLU A 44 -0.47 3.09 2.78
N VAL A 45 0.41 2.27 2.14
CA VAL A 45 0.22 1.78 0.77
C VAL A 45 -0.35 0.37 0.78
N TYR A 46 -1.54 0.24 0.24
CA TYR A 46 -2.24 -1.03 0.05
C TYR A 46 -2.33 -1.36 -1.44
N SER A 47 -2.35 -2.65 -1.76
CA SER A 47 -2.53 -3.11 -3.12
C SER A 47 -3.62 -4.17 -3.17
N TYR A 48 -4.50 -4.04 -4.16
CA TYR A 48 -5.55 -5.00 -4.43
C TYR A 48 -5.56 -5.38 -5.91
N SER A 49 -5.65 -6.67 -6.19
CA SER A 49 -5.72 -7.17 -7.56
C SER A 49 -6.89 -8.13 -7.74
N PHE A 50 -7.60 -7.98 -8.86
CA PHE A 50 -8.60 -8.95 -9.32
C PHE A 50 -7.98 -10.12 -10.10
N VAL A 51 -6.68 -10.07 -10.41
CA VAL A 51 -5.97 -11.16 -11.11
C VAL A 51 -6.11 -12.47 -10.34
N GLY A 52 -6.45 -13.55 -11.04
CA GLY A 52 -6.65 -14.87 -10.44
C GLY A 52 -7.99 -15.07 -9.72
N LYS A 53 -8.80 -14.01 -9.57
CA LYS A 53 -10.15 -14.12 -9.02
C LYS A 53 -11.17 -14.51 -10.10
N ASP A 54 -12.30 -15.08 -9.65
CA ASP A 54 -13.42 -15.44 -10.55
C ASP A 54 -13.79 -14.24 -11.45
N GLU A 55 -13.93 -14.48 -12.75
CA GLU A 55 -14.33 -13.44 -13.71
C GLU A 55 -15.74 -12.88 -13.44
N ALA A 56 -16.60 -13.64 -12.79
CA ALA A 56 -17.92 -13.18 -12.36
C ALA A 56 -17.86 -12.19 -11.18
N LEU A 57 -16.72 -12.09 -10.49
CA LEU A 57 -16.53 -11.15 -9.38
C LEU A 57 -16.37 -9.73 -9.95
N THR A 58 -17.41 -8.91 -9.82
CA THR A 58 -17.44 -7.53 -10.30
C THR A 58 -17.05 -6.49 -9.23
N LYS A 59 -16.98 -6.89 -7.96
CA LYS A 59 -16.61 -6.04 -6.83
C LYS A 59 -16.08 -6.90 -5.69
N ASP A 60 -15.21 -6.30 -4.87
CA ASP A 60 -14.72 -6.93 -3.64
C ASP A 60 -14.54 -5.87 -2.54
N THR A 61 -14.33 -6.31 -1.30
CA THR A 61 -14.24 -5.42 -0.15
C THR A 61 -12.90 -5.58 0.56
N ILE A 62 -12.19 -4.46 0.69
CA ILE A 62 -10.99 -4.35 1.51
C ILE A 62 -11.43 -3.78 2.86
N TRP A 63 -11.07 -4.49 3.93
CA TRP A 63 -11.39 -4.07 5.29
C TRP A 63 -10.18 -3.39 5.91
N LEU A 64 -10.35 -2.15 6.33
CA LEU A 64 -9.34 -1.38 7.04
C LEU A 64 -9.74 -1.23 8.50
N THR A 65 -8.78 -1.39 9.39
CA THR A 65 -8.98 -1.16 10.82
C THR A 65 -8.72 0.31 11.15
N VAL A 66 -9.64 0.91 11.90
CA VAL A 66 -9.54 2.28 12.41
C VAL A 66 -9.55 2.23 13.93
N ARG A 67 -8.71 3.02 14.58
CA ARG A 67 -8.63 3.10 16.04
C ARG A 67 -8.90 4.51 16.54
N PRO A 68 -9.66 4.66 17.63
CA PRO A 68 -9.84 5.95 18.28
C PRO A 68 -8.57 6.42 18.99
N GLN A 69 -8.45 7.73 19.12
CA GLN A 69 -7.44 8.42 19.92
C GLN A 69 -8.11 9.38 20.88
N GLY A 70 -7.58 9.50 22.09
CA GLY A 70 -8.14 10.38 23.11
C GLY A 70 -9.29 9.75 23.86
N VAL A 71 -10.44 10.39 23.93
CA VAL A 71 -11.63 9.90 24.64
C VAL A 71 -12.45 9.03 23.70
N LEU A 72 -12.93 7.89 24.18
CA LEU A 72 -13.81 7.03 23.39
C LEU A 72 -15.17 7.72 23.15
N PRO A 73 -15.80 7.49 21.99
CA PRO A 73 -17.11 8.07 21.72
C PRO A 73 -18.18 7.49 22.66
N GLU A 74 -19.06 8.35 23.12
CA GLU A 74 -20.19 7.95 23.98
C GLU A 74 -21.40 7.43 23.20
N LYS A 75 -21.41 7.65 21.89
CA LYS A 75 -22.42 7.20 20.94
C LYS A 75 -21.78 6.68 19.66
N SER A 76 -22.50 5.86 18.91
CA SER A 76 -22.06 5.45 17.59
C SER A 76 -21.84 6.69 16.72
N SER A 77 -20.65 6.84 16.15
CA SER A 77 -20.17 8.06 15.52
C SER A 77 -19.64 7.76 14.12
N ARG A 78 -20.01 8.61 13.15
CA ARG A 78 -19.66 8.37 11.76
C ARG A 78 -18.20 8.73 11.47
N ILE A 79 -17.48 7.78 10.86
CA ILE A 79 -16.15 7.99 10.27
C ILE A 79 -16.35 8.55 8.86
N LYS A 80 -15.79 9.73 8.59
CA LYS A 80 -15.88 10.36 7.28
C LYS A 80 -14.59 10.16 6.49
N LEU A 81 -14.73 9.57 5.31
CA LEU A 81 -13.65 9.41 4.34
C LEU A 81 -13.83 10.39 3.19
N GLU A 82 -12.72 10.87 2.66
CA GLU A 82 -12.67 11.76 1.51
C GLU A 82 -11.56 11.34 0.56
N GLN A 83 -11.88 11.25 -0.74
CA GLN A 83 -10.86 11.12 -1.77
C GLN A 83 -10.14 12.47 -1.94
N TYR A 84 -8.83 12.43 -2.12
CA TYR A 84 -8.04 13.62 -2.48
C TYR A 84 -7.17 13.35 -3.71
N VAL A 85 -6.70 14.42 -4.34
CA VAL A 85 -5.83 14.32 -5.53
C VAL A 85 -4.42 14.03 -5.07
N GLY A 86 -3.92 12.84 -5.39
CA GLY A 86 -2.53 12.45 -5.13
C GLY A 86 -1.57 13.26 -5.98
N GLN A 87 -0.49 13.74 -5.36
CA GLN A 87 0.55 14.56 -5.99
C GLN A 87 1.92 14.06 -5.59
N GLU A 88 2.90 14.23 -6.47
CA GLU A 88 4.30 13.88 -6.23
C GLU A 88 5.24 15.00 -6.69
N TRP A 89 6.39 15.11 -6.03
CA TRP A 89 7.47 16.00 -6.48
C TRP A 89 8.28 15.34 -7.58
N LYS A 90 8.34 16.01 -8.76
CA LYS A 90 9.28 15.64 -9.82
C LYS A 90 10.50 16.56 -9.72
N TYR A 91 11.65 15.97 -9.45
CA TYR A 91 12.91 16.68 -9.42
C TYR A 91 13.49 16.80 -10.83
N ILE A 92 13.99 17.99 -11.15
CA ILE A 92 14.68 18.31 -12.38
C ILE A 92 16.15 18.45 -12.05
N TYR A 93 16.98 17.65 -12.69
CA TYR A 93 18.42 17.65 -12.44
C TYR A 93 19.14 18.51 -13.48
N GLY A 94 20.14 19.29 -13.02
CA GLY A 94 21.04 20.04 -13.89
C GLY A 94 22.10 19.13 -14.52
N ASP A 95 22.94 19.72 -15.39
CA ASP A 95 24.04 19.00 -16.08
C ASP A 95 25.11 18.49 -15.10
N ASP A 96 25.16 19.04 -13.91
CA ASP A 96 26.03 18.64 -12.79
C ASP A 96 25.47 17.48 -11.94
N GLY A 97 24.27 16.99 -12.29
CA GLY A 97 23.58 15.92 -11.56
C GLY A 97 22.93 16.36 -10.24
N LEU A 98 22.96 17.66 -9.91
CA LEU A 98 22.27 18.20 -8.75
C LEU A 98 20.83 18.60 -9.09
N ILE A 99 19.96 18.67 -8.06
CA ILE A 99 18.59 19.14 -8.22
C ILE A 99 18.62 20.63 -8.56
N ALA A 100 18.26 20.97 -9.80
CA ALA A 100 18.16 22.35 -10.29
C ALA A 100 16.79 22.95 -10.00
N ASP A 101 15.72 22.14 -10.04
CA ASP A 101 14.35 22.58 -9.79
C ASP A 101 13.48 21.40 -9.35
N SER A 102 12.27 21.68 -8.84
CA SER A 102 11.28 20.68 -8.52
C SER A 102 9.87 21.20 -8.81
N ILE A 103 9.05 20.35 -9.40
CA ILE A 103 7.65 20.68 -9.72
C ILE A 103 6.73 19.65 -9.05
N LEU A 104 5.65 20.16 -8.45
CA LEU A 104 4.58 19.30 -7.93
C LEU A 104 3.67 18.91 -9.10
N ARG A 105 3.49 17.63 -9.34
CA ARG A 105 2.60 17.12 -10.39
C ARG A 105 1.54 16.20 -9.82
N VAL A 106 0.40 16.17 -10.47
CA VAL A 106 -0.66 15.20 -10.18
C VAL A 106 -0.19 13.81 -10.61
N ILE A 107 -0.34 12.83 -9.71
CA ILE A 107 -0.09 11.43 -10.02
C ILE A 107 -1.13 10.98 -11.05
N PRO A 108 -0.72 10.41 -12.18
CA PRO A 108 -1.66 9.97 -13.22
C PRO A 108 -2.45 8.72 -12.76
N ARG A 109 -3.55 8.42 -13.47
CA ARG A 109 -4.35 7.21 -13.27
C ARG A 109 -4.89 7.07 -11.85
N GLN A 110 -5.49 8.13 -11.35
CA GLN A 110 -6.20 8.08 -10.08
C GLN A 110 -7.57 7.42 -10.25
N ALA A 111 -8.00 6.67 -9.22
CA ALA A 111 -9.26 5.96 -9.23
C ALA A 111 -10.45 6.94 -9.25
N GLU A 112 -11.49 6.58 -9.99
CA GLU A 112 -12.72 7.35 -10.13
C GLU A 112 -13.83 6.72 -9.33
N ALA A 113 -14.55 7.53 -8.56
CA ALA A 113 -15.70 7.12 -7.78
C ALA A 113 -16.82 6.58 -8.69
N GLY A 114 -17.41 5.45 -8.34
CA GLY A 114 -18.43 4.77 -9.13
C GLY A 114 -17.90 3.96 -10.31
N VAL A 115 -16.61 4.06 -10.64
CA VAL A 115 -15.94 3.28 -11.69
C VAL A 115 -14.98 2.25 -11.06
N HIS A 116 -14.07 2.69 -10.21
CA HIS A 116 -13.03 1.83 -9.61
C HIS A 116 -13.32 1.49 -8.14
N TYR A 117 -14.18 2.27 -7.48
CA TYR A 117 -14.60 2.02 -6.10
C TYR A 117 -16.00 2.61 -5.84
N VAL A 118 -16.68 2.11 -4.82
CA VAL A 118 -17.96 2.67 -4.36
C VAL A 118 -17.69 3.99 -3.61
N PRO A 119 -18.31 5.12 -4.01
CA PRO A 119 -18.09 6.40 -3.35
C PRO A 119 -18.31 6.34 -1.83
N PHE A 120 -17.47 7.04 -1.06
CA PHE A 120 -17.54 7.02 0.41
C PHE A 120 -18.80 7.67 1.00
N ASP A 121 -19.52 8.46 0.20
CA ASP A 121 -20.81 9.07 0.54
C ASP A 121 -22.02 8.21 0.13
N ASP A 122 -21.79 7.02 -0.42
CA ASP A 122 -22.87 6.08 -0.74
C ASP A 122 -23.65 5.71 0.53
N GLU A 123 -24.98 5.84 0.48
CA GLU A 123 -25.87 5.57 1.62
C GLU A 123 -25.71 4.13 2.17
N ARG A 124 -25.34 3.18 1.32
CA ARG A 124 -25.12 1.78 1.71
C ARG A 124 -23.90 1.59 2.62
N LEU A 125 -22.96 2.55 2.61
CA LEU A 125 -21.78 2.56 3.47
C LEU A 125 -22.02 3.31 4.79
N ALA A 126 -23.12 4.03 4.93
CA ALA A 126 -23.35 4.93 6.05
C ALA A 126 -23.30 4.22 7.43
N GLU A 127 -23.87 3.01 7.51
CA GLU A 127 -23.86 2.20 8.75
C GLU A 127 -22.55 1.44 8.97
N LEU A 128 -21.77 1.22 7.89
CA LEU A 128 -20.50 0.49 7.94
C LEU A 128 -19.31 1.41 8.24
N LEU A 129 -19.43 2.70 7.98
CA LEU A 129 -18.42 3.72 8.26
C LEU A 129 -18.69 4.36 9.63
N THR A 130 -18.73 3.54 10.67
CA THR A 130 -19.01 3.97 12.05
C THR A 130 -18.03 3.39 13.05
N LEU A 131 -17.79 4.14 14.13
CA LEU A 131 -17.16 3.67 15.36
C LEU A 131 -18.24 3.67 16.45
N ASP A 132 -18.53 2.51 17.00
CA ASP A 132 -19.55 2.37 18.03
C ASP A 132 -19.09 2.89 19.39
N ALA A 133 -20.06 3.19 20.25
CA ALA A 133 -19.80 3.72 21.57
C ALA A 133 -18.92 2.80 22.40
N GLY A 134 -17.82 3.33 22.91
CA GLY A 134 -16.89 2.61 23.78
C GLY A 134 -15.99 1.59 23.08
N GLU A 135 -16.12 1.40 21.76
CA GLU A 135 -15.27 0.47 21.02
C GLU A 135 -13.85 1.03 20.81
N LEU A 136 -12.85 0.14 20.84
CA LEU A 136 -11.43 0.45 20.70
C LEU A 136 -10.95 0.36 19.24
N GLU A 137 -11.78 -0.18 18.35
CA GLU A 137 -11.51 -0.30 16.93
C GLU A 137 -12.81 -0.42 16.13
N ALA A 138 -12.76 -0.03 14.88
CA ALA A 138 -13.79 -0.29 13.89
C ALA A 138 -13.15 -0.87 12.63
N ARG A 139 -13.85 -1.78 11.96
CA ARG A 139 -13.47 -2.27 10.63
C ARG A 139 -14.35 -1.63 9.59
N ILE A 140 -13.75 -0.81 8.75
CA ILE A 140 -14.46 -0.05 7.72
C ILE A 140 -14.17 -0.62 6.34
N PRO A 141 -15.18 -0.69 5.44
CA PRO A 141 -15.00 -1.22 4.10
C PRO A 141 -14.55 -0.16 3.10
N VAL A 142 -13.64 -0.54 2.21
CA VAL A 142 -13.42 0.10 0.92
C VAL A 142 -13.83 -0.90 -0.15
N ILE A 143 -14.94 -0.63 -0.84
CA ILE A 143 -15.47 -1.54 -1.86
C ILE A 143 -14.87 -1.15 -3.20
N VAL A 144 -14.02 -2.01 -3.74
CA VAL A 144 -13.42 -1.86 -5.06
C VAL A 144 -14.31 -2.48 -6.14
N LEU A 145 -14.36 -1.83 -7.30
CA LEU A 145 -15.15 -2.25 -8.46
C LEU A 145 -14.22 -2.72 -9.56
N ARG A 146 -14.57 -3.84 -10.21
CA ARG A 146 -13.82 -4.40 -11.33
C ARG A 146 -14.26 -3.74 -12.62
N ASP A 147 -13.55 -2.69 -13.01
CA ASP A 147 -13.74 -2.02 -14.29
C ASP A 147 -12.79 -2.55 -15.36
N GLN A 148 -13.19 -2.47 -16.64
CA GLN A 148 -12.37 -2.94 -17.76
C GLN A 148 -11.04 -2.20 -17.87
N SER A 149 -10.98 -0.93 -17.49
CA SER A 149 -9.74 -0.13 -17.50
C SER A 149 -8.64 -0.70 -16.61
N LEU A 150 -9.00 -1.44 -15.54
CA LEU A 150 -8.06 -2.11 -14.64
C LEU A 150 -7.27 -3.24 -15.32
N ARG A 151 -7.77 -3.77 -16.45
CA ARG A 151 -7.10 -4.84 -17.21
C ARG A 151 -5.81 -4.38 -17.88
N ASP A 152 -5.71 -3.09 -18.15
CA ASP A 152 -4.55 -2.53 -18.86
C ASP A 152 -3.56 -1.86 -17.92
N THR A 153 -4.03 -1.36 -16.76
CA THR A 153 -3.19 -0.59 -15.85
C THR A 153 -3.74 -0.57 -14.42
N THR A 154 -2.89 -0.15 -13.49
CA THR A 154 -3.25 0.09 -12.09
C THR A 154 -3.78 1.51 -11.92
N TYR A 155 -4.89 1.66 -11.21
CA TYR A 155 -5.41 2.93 -10.75
C TYR A 155 -5.21 3.08 -9.25
N THR A 156 -4.87 4.29 -8.81
CA THR A 156 -4.57 4.57 -7.40
C THR A 156 -5.66 5.43 -6.79
N LEU A 157 -6.27 4.95 -5.71
CA LEU A 157 -7.19 5.69 -4.87
C LEU A 157 -6.43 6.30 -3.70
N PHE A 158 -6.37 7.63 -3.66
CA PHE A 158 -5.87 8.40 -2.53
C PHE A 158 -7.05 8.86 -1.69
N PHE A 159 -7.12 8.44 -0.45
CA PHE A 159 -8.20 8.86 0.44
C PHE A 159 -7.72 9.02 1.87
N ARG A 160 -8.51 9.75 2.66
CA ARG A 160 -8.15 10.07 4.03
C ARG A 160 -9.36 10.12 4.93
N ILE A 161 -9.10 9.94 6.22
CA ILE A 161 -10.05 10.29 7.27
C ILE A 161 -10.06 11.81 7.40
N VAL A 162 -11.25 12.40 7.46
CA VAL A 162 -11.45 13.83 7.70
C VAL A 162 -12.40 14.04 8.87
N ASP A 163 -12.40 15.24 9.40
CA ASP A 163 -13.29 15.63 10.49
C ASP A 163 -14.75 15.38 10.12
N SER A 164 -15.47 14.73 11.02
CA SER A 164 -16.92 14.61 10.99
C SER A 164 -17.55 15.48 12.11
N GLU A 165 -18.85 15.38 12.28
CA GLU A 165 -19.55 16.11 13.35
C GLU A 165 -19.06 15.67 14.75
N ASP A 166 -18.84 14.35 14.94
CA ASP A 166 -18.55 13.75 16.23
C ASP A 166 -17.07 13.32 16.40
N LEU A 167 -16.36 13.09 15.30
CA LEU A 167 -14.99 12.55 15.30
C LEU A 167 -14.04 13.48 14.56
N LYS A 168 -12.83 13.60 15.07
CA LYS A 168 -11.73 14.32 14.42
C LYS A 168 -10.79 13.36 13.71
N ALA A 169 -10.12 13.83 12.67
CA ALA A 169 -8.97 13.12 12.12
C ALA A 169 -7.85 13.08 13.18
N GLY A 170 -7.22 11.93 13.33
CA GLY A 170 -6.11 11.72 14.25
C GLY A 170 -4.77 12.24 13.72
N ASP A 171 -3.70 11.45 13.88
CA ASP A 171 -2.39 11.77 13.32
C ASP A 171 -2.45 11.82 11.79
N GLU A 172 -2.03 12.93 11.20
CA GLU A 172 -2.03 13.15 9.75
C GLU A 172 -1.34 12.01 8.99
N LYS A 173 -0.23 11.48 9.51
CA LYS A 173 0.50 10.37 8.89
C LYS A 173 -0.27 9.05 8.87
N ARG A 174 -1.26 8.92 9.77
CA ARG A 174 -2.08 7.72 9.92
C ARG A 174 -3.51 7.91 9.44
N CYS A 175 -3.81 9.05 8.84
CA CYS A 175 -5.13 9.34 8.29
C CYS A 175 -5.19 9.22 6.77
N ASN A 176 -4.06 9.01 6.08
CA ASN A 176 -3.99 8.92 4.63
C ASN A 176 -3.72 7.49 4.18
N ILE A 177 -4.39 7.06 3.12
CA ILE A 177 -4.19 5.75 2.48
C ILE A 177 -4.00 5.95 0.97
N GLU A 178 -3.05 5.19 0.43
CA GLU A 178 -2.87 4.97 -0.99
C GLU A 178 -3.27 3.53 -1.30
N LEU A 179 -4.38 3.33 -2.02
CA LEU A 179 -4.86 2.02 -2.44
C LEU A 179 -4.68 1.85 -3.95
N ARG A 180 -3.82 0.94 -4.35
CA ARG A 180 -3.58 0.56 -5.75
C ARG A 180 -4.53 -0.56 -6.13
N ILE A 181 -5.33 -0.34 -7.19
CA ILE A 181 -6.36 -1.26 -7.67
C ILE A 181 -6.00 -1.69 -9.09
N ALA A 182 -5.96 -3.00 -9.35
CA ALA A 182 -5.61 -3.55 -10.64
C ALA A 182 -6.43 -4.81 -10.97
N ASP A 183 -6.61 -5.09 -12.27
CA ASP A 183 -7.04 -6.39 -12.82
C ASP A 183 -5.99 -6.87 -13.85
N CYS A 184 -4.77 -6.42 -13.67
CA CYS A 184 -3.61 -6.82 -14.45
C CYS A 184 -2.45 -7.09 -13.51
N LEU A 185 -1.54 -7.94 -13.94
CA LEU A 185 -0.32 -8.19 -13.20
C LEU A 185 0.50 -6.91 -13.08
N SER A 186 0.77 -6.51 -11.86
CA SER A 186 1.67 -5.42 -11.51
C SER A 186 3.00 -5.97 -11.04
N ARG A 187 4.06 -5.15 -11.12
CA ARG A 187 5.39 -5.53 -10.60
C ARG A 187 5.31 -5.64 -9.07
N PRO A 188 5.57 -6.83 -8.48
CA PRO A 188 5.73 -6.96 -7.04
C PRO A 188 6.90 -6.12 -6.54
N SER A 189 6.84 -5.59 -5.34
CA SER A 189 7.96 -4.81 -4.77
C SER A 189 9.21 -5.66 -4.52
N ALA A 190 9.05 -6.95 -4.24
CA ALA A 190 10.14 -7.92 -4.13
C ALA A 190 10.81 -8.27 -5.47
N TRP A 191 10.24 -7.84 -6.60
CA TRP A 191 10.85 -7.99 -7.92
C TRP A 191 11.65 -6.73 -8.25
N ASP A 192 12.85 -6.64 -7.74
CA ASP A 192 13.77 -5.53 -7.98
C ASP A 192 14.47 -5.63 -9.35
N ASP A 193 15.37 -4.69 -9.65
CA ASP A 193 16.11 -4.67 -10.93
C ASP A 193 17.17 -5.78 -11.03
N TRP A 194 17.49 -6.44 -9.91
CA TRP A 194 18.42 -7.55 -9.80
C TRP A 194 17.69 -8.90 -9.61
N PHE A 195 16.38 -8.91 -9.85
CA PHE A 195 15.59 -10.12 -9.68
C PHE A 195 16.18 -11.28 -10.50
N PHE A 196 16.30 -12.45 -9.87
CA PHE A 196 16.98 -13.61 -10.44
C PHE A 196 16.42 -14.06 -11.80
N ALA A 197 15.12 -13.85 -12.06
CA ALA A 197 14.47 -14.18 -13.33
C ALA A 197 14.56 -13.07 -14.39
N GLY A 198 15.22 -11.94 -14.08
CA GLY A 198 15.42 -10.80 -14.98
C GLY A 198 14.42 -9.66 -14.78
N ILE A 199 14.55 -8.62 -15.60
CA ILE A 199 13.73 -7.40 -15.51
C ILE A 199 12.25 -7.74 -15.65
N TRP A 200 11.43 -7.14 -14.79
CA TRP A 200 10.00 -7.38 -14.79
C TRP A 200 9.35 -6.96 -16.11
N SER A 201 8.49 -7.82 -16.61
CA SER A 201 7.50 -7.50 -17.62
C SER A 201 6.25 -8.33 -17.37
N ARG A 202 5.11 -7.83 -17.81
CA ARG A 202 3.85 -8.55 -17.68
C ARG A 202 3.93 -9.95 -18.32
N VAL A 203 4.46 -10.05 -19.54
CA VAL A 203 4.61 -11.32 -20.26
C VAL A 203 5.49 -12.31 -19.51
N ARG A 204 6.62 -11.85 -18.93
CA ARG A 204 7.47 -12.70 -18.09
C ARG A 204 6.73 -13.21 -16.87
N HIS A 205 6.02 -12.34 -16.17
CA HIS A 205 5.26 -12.69 -14.98
C HIS A 205 4.14 -13.69 -15.31
N GLU A 206 3.34 -13.42 -16.35
CA GLU A 206 2.29 -14.34 -16.83
C GLU A 206 2.87 -15.72 -17.22
N PHE A 207 4.02 -15.74 -17.91
CA PHE A 207 4.70 -16.97 -18.26
C PHE A 207 5.14 -17.76 -17.01
N MET A 208 5.70 -17.09 -16.01
CA MET A 208 6.13 -17.74 -14.76
C MET A 208 4.95 -18.33 -14.01
N ILE A 209 3.82 -17.61 -13.90
CA ILE A 209 2.57 -18.13 -13.32
C ILE A 209 2.07 -19.34 -14.11
N LYS A 210 1.98 -19.23 -15.43
CA LYS A 210 1.54 -20.34 -16.32
C LYS A 210 2.35 -21.62 -16.11
N VAL A 211 3.66 -21.49 -15.93
CA VAL A 211 4.59 -22.62 -15.81
C VAL A 211 4.55 -23.27 -14.44
N THR A 212 4.36 -22.48 -13.38
CA THR A 212 4.51 -22.95 -12.00
C THR A 212 3.19 -23.10 -11.26
N GLY A 213 2.16 -22.32 -11.63
CA GLY A 213 0.91 -22.20 -10.89
C GLY A 213 1.02 -21.31 -9.63
N GLU A 214 2.18 -20.70 -9.40
CA GLU A 214 2.43 -19.80 -8.27
C GLU A 214 2.18 -18.35 -8.68
N ASP A 215 1.68 -17.51 -7.75
CA ASP A 215 1.29 -16.11 -8.06
C ASP A 215 2.47 -15.17 -8.25
N TRP A 216 3.67 -15.56 -7.82
CA TRP A 216 4.90 -14.73 -7.88
C TRP A 216 4.72 -13.35 -7.25
N ASP A 217 3.97 -13.30 -6.17
CA ASP A 217 3.77 -12.12 -5.34
C ASP A 217 4.94 -11.86 -4.38
N ASN A 218 4.82 -10.84 -3.53
CA ASN A 218 5.86 -10.48 -2.58
C ASN A 218 6.15 -11.57 -1.56
N GLU A 219 5.12 -12.27 -1.07
CA GLU A 219 5.23 -13.32 -0.08
C GLU A 219 5.96 -14.53 -0.67
N PHE A 220 5.51 -14.99 -1.84
CA PHE A 220 6.13 -16.12 -2.53
C PHE A 220 7.58 -15.83 -2.91
N ILE A 221 7.87 -14.67 -3.53
CA ILE A 221 9.24 -14.27 -3.90
C ILE A 221 10.13 -14.20 -2.66
N GLY A 222 9.64 -13.65 -1.55
CA GLY A 222 10.38 -13.53 -0.29
C GLY A 222 10.69 -14.88 0.38
N SER A 223 9.90 -15.92 0.10
CA SER A 223 10.10 -17.27 0.66
C SER A 223 11.17 -18.09 -0.05
N LEU A 224 11.63 -17.65 -1.26
CA LEU A 224 12.51 -18.44 -2.11
C LEU A 224 13.96 -18.43 -1.63
N ASP A 225 14.53 -19.60 -1.37
CA ASP A 225 15.96 -19.79 -1.20
C ASP A 225 16.71 -19.84 -2.56
N GLN A 226 18.05 -19.80 -2.51
CA GLN A 226 18.89 -19.80 -3.71
C GLN A 226 18.74 -21.07 -4.56
N ASN A 227 18.55 -22.24 -3.94
CA ASN A 227 18.42 -23.50 -4.66
C ASN A 227 17.09 -23.55 -5.42
N THR A 228 16.03 -23.09 -4.78
CA THR A 228 14.70 -22.98 -5.36
C THR A 228 14.69 -21.99 -6.52
N ARG A 229 15.35 -20.84 -6.40
CA ARG A 229 15.53 -19.86 -7.50
C ARG A 229 16.25 -20.48 -8.69
N ASN A 230 17.33 -21.22 -8.47
CA ASN A 230 18.08 -21.92 -9.53
C ASN A 230 17.21 -22.99 -10.20
N TYR A 231 16.44 -23.74 -9.43
CA TYR A 231 15.48 -24.72 -9.98
C TYR A 231 14.46 -24.04 -10.88
N TYR A 232 13.85 -22.94 -10.46
CA TYR A 232 12.89 -22.21 -11.29
C TYR A 232 13.51 -21.66 -12.57
N LEU A 233 14.73 -21.12 -12.53
CA LEU A 233 15.43 -20.70 -13.75
C LEU A 233 15.60 -21.85 -14.75
N TYR A 234 15.96 -23.05 -14.29
CA TYR A 234 16.04 -24.23 -15.14
C TYR A 234 14.67 -24.57 -15.75
N VAL A 235 13.61 -24.55 -14.94
CA VAL A 235 12.25 -24.83 -15.38
C VAL A 235 11.80 -23.80 -16.42
N PHE A 236 11.96 -22.50 -16.15
CA PHE A 236 11.56 -21.46 -17.08
C PHE A 236 12.27 -21.55 -18.41
N ASN A 237 13.58 -21.76 -18.42
CA ASN A 237 14.34 -21.92 -19.67
C ASN A 237 13.91 -23.15 -20.47
N ARG A 238 13.55 -24.24 -19.79
CA ARG A 238 13.06 -25.46 -20.43
C ARG A 238 11.68 -25.24 -21.07
N GLU A 239 10.74 -24.71 -20.29
CA GLU A 239 9.37 -24.51 -20.76
C GLU A 239 9.27 -23.41 -21.82
N LEU A 240 10.11 -22.35 -21.73
CA LEU A 240 10.17 -21.32 -22.76
C LEU A 240 10.66 -21.86 -24.10
N ARG A 241 11.67 -22.75 -24.10
CA ARG A 241 12.10 -23.43 -25.34
C ARG A 241 10.98 -24.25 -25.96
N LYS A 242 10.21 -24.96 -25.14
CA LYS A 242 9.08 -25.77 -25.59
C LYS A 242 7.98 -24.85 -26.16
N GLU A 243 7.58 -23.82 -25.45
CA GLU A 243 6.59 -22.82 -25.92
C GLU A 243 7.02 -22.20 -27.26
N ASN A 244 8.28 -21.79 -27.40
CA ASN A 244 8.77 -21.17 -28.64
C ASN A 244 8.86 -22.18 -29.80
N ALA A 245 9.11 -23.46 -29.52
CA ALA A 245 9.04 -24.55 -30.56
C ALA A 245 7.60 -24.76 -31.05
N GLU A 246 6.64 -24.83 -30.12
CA GLU A 246 5.22 -24.94 -30.46
C GLU A 246 4.71 -23.75 -31.26
N ARG A 247 5.16 -22.53 -30.88
CA ARG A 247 4.85 -21.29 -31.63
C ARG A 247 5.42 -21.31 -33.04
N ALA A 248 6.66 -21.78 -33.22
CA ALA A 248 7.29 -21.90 -34.52
C ALA A 248 6.55 -22.87 -35.44
N GLU A 249 6.04 -24.01 -34.92
CA GLU A 249 5.19 -24.95 -35.69
C GLU A 249 3.89 -24.27 -36.17
N GLN A 250 3.38 -23.30 -35.41
CA GLN A 250 2.19 -22.51 -35.76
C GLN A 250 2.51 -21.31 -36.66
N GLY A 251 3.78 -21.08 -37.04
CA GLY A 251 4.21 -19.91 -37.80
C GLY A 251 4.22 -18.60 -37.00
N LEU A 252 4.17 -18.70 -35.65
CA LEU A 252 4.21 -17.55 -34.75
C LEU A 252 5.64 -17.22 -34.34
N PRO A 253 5.96 -15.94 -34.09
CA PRO A 253 7.27 -15.54 -33.57
C PRO A 253 7.46 -16.07 -32.14
N PRO A 254 8.72 -16.15 -31.64
CA PRO A 254 9.00 -16.42 -30.24
C PRO A 254 8.23 -15.50 -29.31
N LEU A 255 8.03 -15.95 -28.06
CA LEU A 255 7.35 -15.13 -27.05
C LEU A 255 8.16 -13.86 -26.78
N ARG A 256 7.52 -12.70 -26.84
CA ARG A 256 8.16 -11.38 -26.72
C ARG A 256 7.63 -10.62 -25.51
N VAL A 257 8.49 -9.85 -24.89
CA VAL A 257 8.14 -8.93 -23.80
C VAL A 257 7.25 -7.80 -24.28
N ASP A 258 7.57 -7.24 -25.46
CA ASP A 258 6.73 -6.31 -26.21
C ASP A 258 6.37 -6.94 -27.57
N PRO A 259 5.10 -7.22 -27.83
CA PRO A 259 4.65 -7.83 -29.10
C PRO A 259 5.03 -7.02 -30.34
N ASN A 260 5.19 -5.69 -30.19
CA ASN A 260 5.51 -4.77 -31.29
C ASN A 260 7.01 -4.61 -31.55
N ASP A 261 7.87 -5.05 -30.60
CA ASP A 261 9.32 -5.01 -30.77
C ASP A 261 9.87 -6.40 -31.13
N PRO A 262 10.35 -6.61 -32.38
CA PRO A 262 10.91 -7.89 -32.81
C PRO A 262 12.16 -8.32 -32.02
N ASN A 263 12.84 -7.39 -31.34
CA ASN A 263 14.07 -7.64 -30.60
C ASN A 263 13.80 -7.90 -29.11
N SER A 264 12.55 -7.88 -28.66
CA SER A 264 12.14 -8.06 -27.26
C SER A 264 11.82 -9.51 -26.90
N GLU A 265 12.54 -10.49 -27.47
CA GLU A 265 12.32 -11.89 -27.14
C GLU A 265 12.43 -12.13 -25.62
N LEU A 266 11.46 -12.88 -25.07
CA LEU A 266 11.50 -13.26 -23.67
C LEU A 266 12.68 -14.22 -23.43
N THR A 267 13.52 -13.90 -22.46
CA THR A 267 14.65 -14.72 -22.04
C THR A 267 14.73 -14.80 -20.53
N PHE A 268 15.28 -15.89 -20.00
CA PHE A 268 15.61 -16.02 -18.58
C PHE A 268 17.13 -16.18 -18.41
N PRO A 269 17.71 -15.66 -17.34
CA PRO A 269 19.13 -15.94 -17.02
C PRO A 269 19.42 -17.43 -16.97
N THR A 270 20.59 -17.82 -17.37
CA THR A 270 21.06 -19.21 -17.24
C THR A 270 21.76 -19.40 -15.91
N VAL A 271 21.50 -20.51 -15.23
CA VAL A 271 22.23 -20.86 -14.02
C VAL A 271 23.67 -21.17 -14.41
N ALA A 272 24.61 -20.38 -13.91
CA ALA A 272 26.02 -20.73 -14.00
C ALA A 272 26.29 -21.85 -12.97
N TYR A 273 26.46 -23.08 -13.44
CA TYR A 273 27.00 -24.13 -12.59
C TYR A 273 28.49 -23.86 -12.38
N TRP A 274 28.85 -23.48 -11.16
CA TRP A 274 30.25 -23.42 -10.69
C TRP A 274 30.62 -24.73 -10.02
#